data_3e46ac904815d1c20086ec7a239f52fd
#
_entry.id   3e46ac904815d1c20086ec7a239f52fd
#
_cell.length_a   1.000
_cell.length_b   1.000
_cell.length_c   1.000
_cell.angle_alpha   90.00
_cell.angle_beta   90.00
_cell.angle_gamma   90.00
#
_symmetry.space_group_name_H-M   'P 1'
#
loop_
_entity.id
_entity.type
_entity.pdbx_description
1 polymer ?
#
loop_
_entity_poly.entity_id
_entity_poly.type
_entity_poly.pdbx_seq_one_letter_code
_entity_poly.pdbx_strand_id
1 'polypeptide(L)'
;MTAMKLLSVAYNTTVPTTMADPPNTFNYPAGSANTTIGVAPKYTPNLSEKDAVGQARLLKALADSTRLRILSLLSRNEGEICVFEIVESISLEQPTISHHLRVLRDAGLVDYHKKGLWAYYYIQRDVLKHAQELINELT
;
A
#
# COMPACT_ATOMS: atom_id res chain seq x y z
N MET A 1 12.01 -1.03 -25.77
CA MET A 1 11.64 0.38 -25.97
C MET A 1 10.15 0.51 -26.32
N THR A 2 9.21 0.16 -25.48
CA THR A 2 7.81 0.45 -25.76
C THR A 2 6.91 0.18 -24.55
N ALA A 3 7.21 0.77 -23.41
CA ALA A 3 6.34 0.69 -22.22
C ALA A 3 6.32 1.98 -21.38
N MET A 4 6.78 3.11 -21.94
CA MET A 4 6.84 4.37 -21.20
C MET A 4 5.91 5.46 -21.76
N LYS A 5 4.89 5.10 -22.52
CA LYS A 5 4.07 6.10 -23.23
C LYS A 5 2.60 6.14 -22.86
N LEU A 6 2.17 5.50 -21.78
CA LEU A 6 0.75 5.45 -21.39
C LEU A 6 0.42 6.06 -20.02
N LEU A 7 1.33 6.81 -19.40
CA LEU A 7 1.05 7.51 -18.11
C LEU A 7 1.14 9.03 -18.24
N SER A 8 1.08 9.57 -19.45
CA SER A 8 0.97 11.01 -19.70
C SER A 8 -0.47 11.41 -20.06
N VAL A 9 -1.46 10.83 -19.44
CA VAL A 9 -2.82 11.35 -19.50
C VAL A 9 -3.03 12.24 -18.29
N ALA A 10 -2.72 13.51 -18.51
CA ALA A 10 -3.44 14.69 -18.03
C ALA A 10 -4.09 14.56 -16.64
N TYR A 11 -3.31 14.70 -15.58
CA TYR A 11 -3.83 15.34 -14.37
C TYR A 11 -3.86 16.86 -14.61
N ASN A 12 -4.79 17.29 -15.45
CA ASN A 12 -5.19 18.69 -15.50
C ASN A 12 -6.23 18.87 -14.39
N THR A 13 -5.78 18.95 -13.15
CA THR A 13 -6.63 19.21 -12.01
C THR A 13 -6.76 20.71 -11.78
N THR A 14 -7.61 21.33 -12.57
CA THR A 14 -8.35 22.49 -12.07
C THR A 14 -9.51 21.90 -11.29
N VAL A 15 -9.32 21.62 -10.00
CA VAL A 15 -10.41 21.29 -9.09
C VAL A 15 -11.14 22.60 -8.80
N PRO A 16 -12.40 22.78 -9.22
CA PRO A 16 -13.18 23.92 -8.79
C PRO A 16 -13.45 23.76 -7.30
N THR A 17 -13.05 24.75 -6.53
CA THR A 17 -13.10 24.83 -5.06
C THR A 17 -14.54 24.95 -4.51
N THR A 18 -15.56 24.55 -5.22
CA THR A 18 -16.96 24.58 -4.77
C THR A 18 -17.75 23.46 -5.45
N MET A 19 -17.50 22.24 -5.02
CA MET A 19 -18.55 21.23 -5.08
C MET A 19 -18.95 20.96 -3.62
N ALA A 20 -20.06 21.56 -3.23
CA ALA A 20 -20.87 21.02 -2.15
C ALA A 20 -21.13 19.56 -2.51
N ASP A 21 -20.86 18.64 -1.58
CA ASP A 21 -21.17 17.24 -1.75
C ASP A 21 -22.60 17.13 -2.29
N PRO A 22 -22.86 16.33 -3.34
CA PRO A 22 -24.20 16.09 -3.78
C PRO A 22 -25.00 15.63 -2.58
N PRO A 23 -26.22 16.12 -2.36
CA PRO A 23 -27.02 15.69 -1.24
C PRO A 23 -27.03 14.17 -1.26
N ASN A 24 -26.57 13.56 -0.19
CA ASN A 24 -26.63 12.12 0.02
C ASN A 24 -28.12 11.73 0.04
N THR A 25 -28.69 11.46 -1.13
CA THR A 25 -30.09 11.08 -1.31
C THR A 25 -30.36 9.64 -0.88
N PHE A 26 -29.33 8.91 -0.48
CA PHE A 26 -29.51 7.66 0.24
C PHE A 26 -29.78 7.98 1.71
N ASN A 27 -31.06 8.26 1.98
CA ASN A 27 -31.57 8.42 3.32
C ASN A 27 -31.59 7.03 3.99
N TYR A 28 -30.43 6.59 4.49
CA TYR A 28 -30.39 5.47 5.41
C TYR A 28 -31.08 5.94 6.68
N PRO A 29 -32.16 5.30 7.13
CA PRO A 29 -32.78 5.67 8.39
C PRO A 29 -31.72 5.57 9.48
N ALA A 30 -31.37 6.73 10.07
CA ALA A 30 -30.51 6.78 11.23
C ALA A 30 -31.18 5.93 12.32
N GLY A 31 -30.60 4.77 12.66
CA GLY A 31 -31.02 4.00 13.82
C GLY A 31 -31.69 2.66 13.58
N SER A 32 -31.40 1.94 12.52
CA SER A 32 -31.69 0.50 12.54
C SER A 32 -30.44 -0.29 12.93
N ALA A 33 -30.10 -0.22 14.21
CA ALA A 33 -29.36 -1.30 14.83
C ALA A 33 -30.15 -2.59 14.59
N ASN A 34 -29.59 -3.55 13.82
CA ASN A 34 -29.98 -4.95 13.73
C ASN A 34 -31.50 -5.24 13.72
N THR A 35 -32.19 -4.81 12.68
CA THR A 35 -33.40 -5.54 12.32
C THR A 35 -32.95 -6.64 11.34
N THR A 36 -32.71 -7.83 11.88
CA THR A 36 -32.57 -9.07 11.10
C THR A 36 -33.92 -9.30 10.40
N ILE A 37 -34.12 -8.64 9.27
CA ILE A 37 -35.09 -9.08 8.30
C ILE A 37 -34.45 -10.35 7.72
N GLY A 38 -35.04 -11.51 7.96
CA GLY A 38 -34.51 -12.84 7.63
C GLY A 38 -34.40 -13.12 6.12
N VAL A 39 -33.94 -12.17 5.35
CA VAL A 39 -33.60 -12.30 3.95
C VAL A 39 -32.10 -12.35 3.85
N ALA A 40 -31.54 -13.48 3.47
CA ALA A 40 -30.13 -13.64 3.20
C ALA A 40 -29.72 -12.60 2.12
N PRO A 41 -28.56 -11.92 2.28
CA PRO A 41 -28.10 -10.96 1.30
C PRO A 41 -27.92 -11.64 -0.06
N LYS A 42 -28.42 -11.00 -1.13
CA LYS A 42 -28.33 -11.52 -2.50
C LYS A 42 -26.88 -11.66 -2.96
N TYR A 43 -25.99 -10.82 -2.42
CA TYR A 43 -24.58 -10.80 -2.73
C TYR A 43 -23.77 -10.81 -1.43
N THR A 44 -22.81 -11.70 -1.36
CA THR A 44 -21.86 -11.79 -0.25
C THR A 44 -20.46 -11.54 -0.79
N PRO A 45 -19.63 -10.71 -0.12
CA PRO A 45 -18.23 -10.57 -0.48
C PRO A 45 -17.51 -11.92 -0.35
N ASN A 46 -16.67 -12.26 -1.32
CA ASN A 46 -15.81 -13.44 -1.23
C ASN A 46 -14.67 -13.28 -0.22
N LEU A 47 -14.39 -12.03 0.15
CA LEU A 47 -13.31 -11.67 1.07
C LEU A 47 -13.89 -11.49 2.48
N SER A 48 -13.34 -12.21 3.47
CA SER A 48 -13.72 -12.01 4.86
C SER A 48 -13.27 -10.62 5.37
N GLU A 49 -13.97 -10.08 6.37
CA GLU A 49 -13.58 -8.79 6.97
C GLU A 49 -12.16 -8.84 7.53
N LYS A 50 -11.75 -9.91 8.16
CA LYS A 50 -10.41 -10.10 8.72
C LYS A 50 -9.35 -10.08 7.62
N ASP A 51 -9.57 -10.76 6.51
CA ASP A 51 -8.65 -10.81 5.39
C ASP A 51 -8.59 -9.45 4.69
N ALA A 52 -9.74 -8.79 4.51
CA ALA A 52 -9.82 -7.44 3.96
C ALA A 52 -8.98 -6.43 4.75
N VAL A 53 -9.02 -6.47 6.08
CA VAL A 53 -8.20 -5.60 6.94
C VAL A 53 -6.72 -5.87 6.75
N GLY A 54 -6.31 -7.13 6.72
CA GLY A 54 -4.90 -7.52 6.49
C GLY A 54 -4.39 -7.06 5.13
N GLN A 55 -5.17 -7.30 4.09
CA GLN A 55 -4.86 -6.91 2.72
C GLN A 55 -4.83 -5.38 2.54
N ALA A 56 -5.78 -4.67 3.13
CA ALA A 56 -5.80 -3.21 3.11
C ALA A 56 -4.55 -2.61 3.77
N ARG A 57 -4.08 -3.20 4.87
CA ARG A 57 -2.83 -2.80 5.54
C ARG A 57 -1.61 -2.96 4.64
N LEU A 58 -1.52 -4.07 3.92
CA LEU A 58 -0.45 -4.34 2.97
C LEU A 58 -0.45 -3.33 1.82
N LEU A 59 -1.59 -3.10 1.19
CA LEU A 59 -1.75 -2.14 0.10
C LEU A 59 -1.48 -0.70 0.56
N LYS A 60 -1.92 -0.34 1.77
CA LYS A 60 -1.63 0.97 2.35
C LYS A 60 -0.14 1.19 2.59
N ALA A 61 0.60 0.14 2.94
CA ALA A 61 2.05 0.23 3.07
C ALA A 61 2.75 0.49 1.72
N LEU A 62 2.19 0.02 0.62
CA LEU A 62 2.69 0.27 -0.74
C LEU A 62 2.32 1.66 -1.28
N ALA A 63 1.23 2.26 -0.79
CA ALA A 63 0.68 3.52 -1.30
C ALA A 63 1.45 4.76 -0.81
N ASP A 64 2.76 4.79 -1.08
CA ASP A 64 3.64 5.91 -0.77
C ASP A 64 4.83 5.92 -1.72
N SER A 65 5.16 7.08 -2.30
CA SER A 65 6.21 7.19 -3.32
C SER A 65 7.61 6.84 -2.80
N THR A 66 7.93 7.23 -1.58
CA THR A 66 9.24 6.93 -0.97
C THR A 66 9.37 5.45 -0.69
N ARG A 67 8.33 4.80 -0.17
CA ARG A 67 8.32 3.36 0.08
C ARG A 67 8.45 2.56 -1.21
N LEU A 68 7.78 2.98 -2.29
CA LEU A 68 7.95 2.35 -3.61
C LEU A 68 9.38 2.50 -4.14
N ARG A 69 10.02 3.66 -3.94
CA ARG A 69 11.43 3.87 -4.32
C ARG A 69 12.37 2.96 -3.52
N ILE A 70 12.15 2.83 -2.21
CA ILE A 70 12.92 1.91 -1.35
C ILE A 70 12.75 0.46 -1.83
N LEU A 71 11.53 0.01 -2.07
CA LEU A 71 11.26 -1.34 -2.57
C LEU A 71 11.89 -1.57 -3.95
N SER A 72 11.83 -0.58 -4.86
CA SER A 72 12.49 -0.66 -6.16
C SER A 72 14.00 -0.78 -6.03
N LEU A 73 14.61 -0.05 -5.09
CA LEU A 73 16.04 -0.14 -4.81
C LEU A 73 16.41 -1.55 -4.31
N LEU A 74 15.68 -2.06 -3.33
CA LEU A 74 15.89 -3.39 -2.75
C LEU A 74 15.64 -4.51 -3.76
N SER A 75 14.67 -4.36 -4.67
CA SER A 75 14.32 -5.40 -5.64
C SER A 75 15.36 -5.60 -6.74
N ARG A 76 16.09 -4.55 -7.08
CA ARG A 76 17.13 -4.57 -8.12
C ARG A 76 18.45 -5.15 -7.64
N ASN A 77 18.65 -5.20 -6.34
CA ASN A 77 19.84 -5.78 -5.74
C ASN A 77 19.52 -7.20 -5.27
N GLU A 78 20.28 -8.16 -5.77
CA GLU A 78 20.19 -9.55 -5.33
C GLU A 78 20.87 -9.71 -3.97
N GLY A 79 20.24 -9.19 -2.92
CA GLY A 79 20.82 -9.29 -1.59
C GLY A 79 20.27 -8.23 -0.65
N GLU A 80 21.12 -7.81 0.23
CA GLU A 80 20.85 -6.88 1.30
C GLU A 80 21.51 -5.53 1.03
N ILE A 81 20.84 -4.45 1.40
CA ILE A 81 21.39 -3.10 1.30
C ILE A 81 21.49 -2.52 2.72
N CYS A 82 22.65 -1.95 3.02
CA CYS A 82 22.86 -1.23 4.26
C CYS A 82 21.93 -0.02 4.35
N VAL A 83 21.40 0.28 5.54
CA VAL A 83 20.54 1.45 5.75
C VAL A 83 21.20 2.75 5.30
N PHE A 84 22.50 2.88 5.44
CA PHE A 84 23.25 4.05 4.99
C PHE A 84 23.20 4.22 3.48
N GLU A 85 23.36 3.14 2.73
CA GLU A 85 23.26 3.16 1.25
C GLU A 85 21.84 3.50 0.79
N ILE A 86 20.81 3.07 1.53
CA ILE A 86 19.43 3.46 1.25
C ILE A 86 19.23 4.97 1.45
N VAL A 87 19.77 5.51 2.54
CA VAL A 87 19.70 6.96 2.85
C VAL A 87 20.35 7.77 1.73
N GLU A 88 21.55 7.41 1.30
CA GLU A 88 22.26 8.08 0.21
C GLU A 88 21.51 7.98 -1.12
N SER A 89 21.00 6.80 -1.45
CA SER A 89 20.31 6.54 -2.73
C SER A 89 18.97 7.27 -2.86
N ILE A 90 18.25 7.45 -1.74
CA ILE A 90 16.93 8.08 -1.73
C ILE A 90 17.04 9.60 -1.52
N SER A 91 18.15 10.08 -0.96
CA SER A 91 18.42 11.50 -0.66
C SER A 91 17.40 12.12 0.30
N LEU A 92 17.06 11.36 1.35
CA LEU A 92 16.24 11.80 2.48
C LEU A 92 17.01 11.59 3.77
N GLU A 93 16.62 12.30 4.83
CA GLU A 93 17.23 12.17 6.14
C GLU A 93 17.01 10.77 6.73
N GLN A 94 17.98 10.27 7.47
CA GLN A 94 17.96 8.94 8.09
C GLN A 94 16.70 8.69 8.95
N PRO A 95 16.20 9.60 9.79
CA PRO A 95 14.96 9.38 10.55
C PRO A 95 13.75 9.13 9.65
N THR A 96 13.66 9.84 8.52
CA THR A 96 12.60 9.68 7.53
C THR A 96 12.66 8.31 6.88
N ILE A 97 13.83 7.91 6.40
CA ILE A 97 14.06 6.57 5.83
C ILE A 97 13.76 5.47 6.85
N SER A 98 14.22 5.63 8.09
CA SER A 98 13.95 4.67 9.17
C SER A 98 12.45 4.51 9.46
N HIS A 99 11.68 5.60 9.38
CA HIS A 99 10.23 5.55 9.50
C HIS A 99 9.58 4.74 8.36
N HIS A 100 9.96 5.02 7.10
CA HIS A 100 9.43 4.27 5.94
C HIS A 100 9.81 2.79 5.97
N LEU A 101 11.04 2.46 6.35
CA LEU A 101 11.49 1.08 6.52
C LEU A 101 10.71 0.36 7.63
N ARG A 102 10.40 1.04 8.74
CA ARG A 102 9.55 0.48 9.79
C ARG A 102 8.15 0.16 9.28
N VAL A 103 7.52 1.08 8.54
CA VAL A 103 6.18 0.84 7.96
C VAL A 103 6.20 -0.37 7.01
N LEU A 104 7.21 -0.46 6.15
CA LEU A 104 7.39 -1.60 5.23
C LEU A 104 7.60 -2.92 5.98
N ARG A 105 8.38 -2.90 7.05
CA ARG A 105 8.63 -4.08 7.89
C ARG A 105 7.37 -4.50 8.65
N ASP A 106 6.64 -3.56 9.23
CA ASP A 106 5.39 -3.84 9.95
C ASP A 106 4.30 -4.44 9.03
N ALA A 107 4.40 -4.18 7.73
CA ALA A 107 3.58 -4.82 6.70
C ALA A 107 4.17 -6.14 6.15
N GLY A 108 5.36 -6.54 6.60
CA GLY A 108 6.03 -7.75 6.16
C GLY A 108 6.71 -7.66 4.80
N LEU A 109 6.79 -6.48 4.17
CA LEU A 109 7.35 -6.28 2.83
C LEU A 109 8.87 -6.32 2.80
N VAL A 110 9.51 -5.92 3.89
CA VAL A 110 10.95 -5.97 4.08
C VAL A 110 11.28 -6.53 5.46
N ASP A 111 12.48 -7.04 5.60
CA ASP A 111 13.05 -7.40 6.89
C ASP A 111 14.52 -6.97 6.93
N TYR A 112 15.16 -7.10 8.06
CA TYR A 112 16.57 -6.74 8.22
C TYR A 112 17.29 -7.68 9.17
N HIS A 113 18.59 -7.73 9.05
CA HIS A 113 19.46 -8.26 10.08
C HIS A 113 20.62 -7.30 10.37
N LYS A 114 21.22 -7.45 11.54
CA LYS A 114 22.35 -6.64 11.95
C LYS A 114 23.66 -7.34 11.64
N LYS A 115 24.60 -6.59 11.07
CA LYS A 115 26.01 -6.97 10.95
C LYS A 115 26.84 -5.89 11.67
N GLY A 116 27.29 -6.19 12.89
CA GLY A 116 27.92 -5.22 13.76
C GLY A 116 26.95 -4.07 14.15
N LEU A 117 27.32 -2.85 13.82
CA LEU A 117 26.51 -1.63 14.09
C LEU A 117 25.51 -1.31 12.98
N TRP A 118 25.53 -2.03 11.85
CA TRP A 118 24.77 -1.71 10.66
C TRP A 118 23.59 -2.65 10.47
N ALA A 119 22.45 -2.07 10.04
CA ALA A 119 21.27 -2.81 9.62
C ALA A 119 21.28 -3.00 8.10
N TYR A 120 21.10 -4.21 7.64
CA TYR A 120 21.02 -4.61 6.25
C TYR A 120 19.61 -5.07 5.94
N TYR A 121 18.94 -4.35 5.05
CA TYR A 121 17.56 -4.59 4.68
C TYR A 121 17.45 -5.43 3.41
N TYR A 122 16.46 -6.28 3.37
CA TYR A 122 16.15 -7.12 2.21
C TYR A 122 14.62 -7.23 2.01
N ILE A 123 14.23 -7.56 0.79
CA ILE A 123 12.83 -7.62 0.39
C ILE A 123 12.24 -9.01 0.65
N GLN A 124 11.01 -9.04 1.15
CA GLN A 124 10.22 -10.25 1.30
C GLN A 124 9.40 -10.47 0.02
N ARG A 125 9.97 -11.22 -0.94
CA ARG A 125 9.40 -11.41 -2.28
C ARG A 125 8.04 -12.11 -2.25
N ASP A 126 7.83 -13.03 -1.33
CA ASP A 126 6.57 -13.79 -1.20
C ASP A 126 5.40 -12.87 -0.80
N VAL A 127 5.64 -11.88 0.06
CA VAL A 127 4.62 -10.91 0.46
C VAL A 127 4.25 -9.98 -0.69
N LEU A 128 5.22 -9.56 -1.50
CA LEU A 128 4.95 -8.78 -2.71
C LEU A 128 4.16 -9.57 -3.75
N LYS A 129 4.49 -10.84 -3.92
CA LYS A 129 3.75 -11.73 -4.81
C LYS A 129 2.32 -11.90 -4.37
N HIS A 130 2.09 -12.06 -3.06
CA HIS A 130 0.74 -12.11 -2.50
C HIS A 130 -0.05 -10.82 -2.75
N ALA A 131 0.58 -9.64 -2.63
CA ALA A 131 -0.06 -8.37 -2.96
C ALA A 131 -0.46 -8.28 -4.45
N GLN A 132 0.36 -8.83 -5.34
CA GLN A 132 0.05 -8.90 -6.78
C GLN A 132 -1.13 -9.85 -7.07
N GLU A 133 -1.14 -11.03 -6.44
CA GLU A 133 -2.22 -12.01 -6.56
C GLU A 133 -3.56 -11.40 -6.13
N LEU A 134 -3.56 -10.67 -5.01
CA LEU A 134 -4.74 -9.95 -4.52
C LEU A 134 -5.30 -8.97 -5.55
N ILE A 135 -4.44 -8.17 -6.18
CA ILE A 135 -4.87 -7.20 -7.21
C ILE A 135 -5.45 -7.96 -8.41
N ASN A 136 -4.86 -9.07 -8.80
CA ASN A 136 -5.34 -9.89 -9.89
C ASN A 136 -6.72 -10.53 -9.60
N GLU A 137 -7.01 -10.87 -8.34
CA GLU A 137 -8.32 -11.40 -7.93
C GLU A 137 -9.44 -10.35 -8.01
N LEU A 138 -9.10 -9.07 -7.94
CA LEU A 138 -10.05 -7.96 -8.02
C LEU A 138 -10.34 -7.52 -9.45
N THR A 139 -9.61 -8.01 -10.42
CA THR A 139 -9.75 -7.65 -11.85
C THR A 139 -10.34 -8.78 -12.66
#